data_a989120daf11c8c9397829ae672d950c
#
_entry.id   a989120daf11c8c9397829ae672d950c
#
_cell.length_a   1.000
_cell.length_b   1.000
_cell.length_c   1.000
_cell.angle_alpha   90.00
_cell.angle_beta   90.00
_cell.angle_gamma   90.00
#
_symmetry.space_group_name_H-M   'P 1'
#
loop_
_entity.id
_entity.type
_entity.pdbx_description
1 polymer ?
#
loop_
_entity_poly.entity_id
_entity_poly.type
_entity_poly.pdbx_seq_one_letter_code
_entity_poly.pdbx_strand_id
1 'polypeptide(L)'
;MRVYLSGPMTGIPDNNFPAFHAWAARLRAQGFDVVSPAELPEAETWEMCLRKDMRELPTCDAIALMPGWERSKGAHLELHVAHRLGMEVMHLQFDLAAHLRRQIEFSVRTFGPGARTAAVCDHIRKELVEVLESGGSMAEWTDVIILALDGALRTGATPEQIIDAVVAKQTKNEGRRWPDWRTADPDKAIEHVRDAEEGSPA
;
A
#
# COMPACT_ATOMS: atom_id res chain seq x y z
N MET A 1 -17.79 -4.29 18.98
CA MET A 1 -16.79 -3.32 19.45
C MET A 1 -16.81 -2.14 18.49
N ARG A 2 -16.97 -0.94 19.04
CA ARG A 2 -16.96 0.31 18.27
C ARG A 2 -15.54 0.88 18.25
N VAL A 3 -15.02 1.17 17.04
CA VAL A 3 -13.61 1.51 16.81
C VAL A 3 -13.52 2.87 16.14
N TYR A 4 -12.74 3.79 16.71
CA TYR A 4 -12.41 5.06 16.11
C TYR A 4 -11.14 4.91 15.24
N LEU A 5 -11.22 5.30 13.97
CA LEU A 5 -10.09 5.22 13.04
C LEU A 5 -9.28 6.53 13.09
N SER A 6 -7.99 6.44 13.38
CA SER A 6 -7.10 7.58 13.54
C SER A 6 -5.87 7.47 12.63
N GLY A 7 -5.45 8.58 12.03
CA GLY A 7 -4.32 8.57 11.11
C GLY A 7 -3.95 9.93 10.52
N PRO A 8 -2.96 9.97 9.64
CA PRO A 8 -2.51 11.21 9.02
C PRO A 8 -3.48 11.65 7.91
N MET A 9 -3.86 12.92 7.92
CA MET A 9 -4.68 13.58 6.89
C MET A 9 -3.97 14.80 6.31
N THR A 10 -3.51 15.71 7.15
CA THR A 10 -2.95 17.01 6.76
C THR A 10 -1.71 16.85 5.88
N GLY A 11 -1.72 17.48 4.70
CA GLY A 11 -0.59 17.48 3.76
C GLY A 11 -0.52 16.25 2.87
N ILE A 12 -1.51 15.37 2.94
CA ILE A 12 -1.66 14.22 2.03
C ILE A 12 -2.75 14.56 1.00
N PRO A 13 -2.59 14.18 -0.28
CA PRO A 13 -3.62 14.35 -1.30
C PRO A 13 -4.99 13.82 -0.82
N ASP A 14 -6.06 14.55 -1.17
CA ASP A 14 -7.44 14.25 -0.76
C ASP A 14 -7.60 14.03 0.76
N ASN A 15 -6.79 14.69 1.57
CA ASN A 15 -6.76 14.50 3.03
C ASN A 15 -6.66 13.03 3.47
N ASN A 16 -6.07 12.19 2.62
CA ASN A 16 -5.95 10.73 2.85
C ASN A 16 -7.30 9.99 2.96
N PHE A 17 -8.40 10.58 2.55
CA PHE A 17 -9.74 9.96 2.63
C PHE A 17 -9.83 8.60 1.96
N PRO A 18 -9.20 8.36 0.78
CA PRO A 18 -9.21 7.02 0.18
C PRO A 18 -8.63 5.94 1.10
N ALA A 19 -7.56 6.22 1.83
CA ALA A 19 -6.99 5.26 2.78
C ALA A 19 -7.89 5.06 4.01
N PHE A 20 -8.51 6.13 4.54
CA PHE A 20 -9.50 6.02 5.62
C PHE A 20 -10.68 5.14 5.21
N HIS A 21 -11.25 5.35 4.03
CA HIS A 21 -12.36 4.52 3.52
C HIS A 21 -11.95 3.05 3.34
N ALA A 22 -10.74 2.80 2.82
CA ALA A 22 -10.24 1.44 2.65
C ALA A 22 -10.06 0.72 4.00
N TRP A 23 -9.50 1.38 5.02
CA TRP A 23 -9.35 0.81 6.34
C TRP A 23 -10.69 0.63 7.05
N ALA A 24 -11.60 1.61 6.97
CA ALA A 24 -12.95 1.48 7.52
C ALA A 24 -13.69 0.28 6.93
N ALA A 25 -13.64 0.11 5.60
CA ALA A 25 -14.25 -1.04 4.94
C ALA A 25 -13.65 -2.38 5.41
N ARG A 26 -12.34 -2.46 5.61
CA ARG A 26 -11.66 -3.66 6.13
C ARG A 26 -12.07 -4.00 7.54
N LEU A 27 -12.12 -3.02 8.43
CA LEU A 27 -12.51 -3.22 9.82
C LEU A 27 -13.99 -3.62 9.91
N ARG A 28 -14.88 -3.00 9.12
CA ARG A 28 -16.30 -3.38 9.04
C ARG A 28 -16.49 -4.80 8.53
N ALA A 29 -15.70 -5.24 7.56
CA ALA A 29 -15.71 -6.62 7.08
C ALA A 29 -15.27 -7.64 8.15
N GLN A 30 -14.54 -7.20 9.17
CA GLN A 30 -14.17 -8.00 10.34
C GLN A 30 -15.20 -7.91 11.47
N GLY A 31 -16.31 -7.19 11.27
CA GLY A 31 -17.42 -7.09 12.23
C GLY A 31 -17.31 -5.94 13.23
N PHE A 32 -16.38 -4.98 13.01
CA PHE A 32 -16.30 -3.78 13.86
C PHE A 32 -17.32 -2.72 13.42
N ASP A 33 -17.87 -1.98 14.39
CA ASP A 33 -18.56 -0.70 14.15
C ASP A 33 -17.52 0.42 14.07
N VAL A 34 -17.35 1.04 12.90
CA VAL A 34 -16.23 1.95 12.65
C VAL A 34 -16.69 3.39 12.53
N VAL A 35 -16.13 4.25 13.37
CA VAL A 35 -16.20 5.70 13.26
C VAL A 35 -14.96 6.19 12.51
N SER A 36 -15.15 6.80 11.34
CA SER A 36 -14.06 7.32 10.51
C SER A 36 -14.17 8.85 10.40
N PRO A 37 -13.12 9.60 10.74
CA PRO A 37 -13.08 11.05 10.53
C PRO A 37 -13.39 11.48 9.09
N ALA A 38 -12.99 10.67 8.11
CA ALA A 38 -13.25 10.93 6.68
C ALA A 38 -14.74 10.83 6.29
N GLU A 39 -15.58 10.32 7.17
CA GLU A 39 -17.04 10.18 6.97
C GLU A 39 -17.84 11.17 7.82
N LEU A 40 -17.17 11.95 8.66
CA LEU A 40 -17.81 13.00 9.44
C LEU A 40 -18.11 14.22 8.55
N PRO A 41 -19.14 15.03 8.89
CA PRO A 41 -19.44 16.24 8.13
C PRO A 41 -18.21 17.16 8.01
N GLU A 42 -18.01 17.76 6.84
CA GLU A 42 -16.92 18.71 6.63
C GLU A 42 -16.92 19.85 7.62
N ALA A 43 -15.75 20.41 7.90
CA ALA A 43 -15.56 21.57 8.73
C ALA A 43 -14.56 22.52 8.08
N GLU A 44 -14.75 23.83 8.30
CA GLU A 44 -13.97 24.88 7.65
C GLU A 44 -12.55 24.98 8.19
N THR A 45 -12.33 24.59 9.44
CA THR A 45 -11.01 24.68 10.10
C THR A 45 -10.59 23.36 10.73
N TRP A 46 -9.28 23.18 10.89
CA TRP A 46 -8.70 22.02 11.56
C TRP A 46 -9.21 21.87 13.01
N GLU A 47 -9.36 22.97 13.74
CA GLU A 47 -9.88 22.97 15.11
C GLU A 47 -11.34 22.51 15.17
N MET A 48 -12.13 22.83 14.16
CA MET A 48 -13.51 22.37 14.06
C MET A 48 -13.57 20.87 13.73
N CYS A 49 -12.69 20.37 12.85
CA CYS A 49 -12.53 18.94 12.62
C CYS A 49 -12.19 18.23 13.94
N LEU A 50 -11.14 18.68 14.62
CA LEU A 50 -10.70 18.07 15.87
C LEU A 50 -11.81 18.07 16.94
N ARG A 51 -12.63 19.14 17.03
CA ARG A 51 -13.78 19.15 17.97
C ARG A 51 -14.83 18.10 17.64
N LYS A 52 -15.04 17.77 16.36
CA LYS A 52 -15.95 16.70 15.95
C LYS A 52 -15.34 15.34 16.31
N ASP A 53 -14.08 15.15 16.02
CA ASP A 53 -13.32 13.94 16.33
C ASP A 53 -13.37 13.66 17.84
N MET A 54 -13.15 14.69 18.66
CA MET A 54 -13.22 14.59 20.13
C MET A 54 -14.63 14.38 20.70
N ARG A 55 -15.69 14.53 19.91
CA ARG A 55 -17.05 14.12 20.30
C ARG A 55 -17.31 12.62 20.03
N GLU A 56 -16.75 12.13 18.94
CA GLU A 56 -16.95 10.74 18.52
C GLU A 56 -15.99 9.77 19.21
N LEU A 57 -14.73 10.12 19.33
CA LEU A 57 -13.70 9.26 19.92
C LEU A 57 -14.11 8.69 21.30
N PRO A 58 -14.60 9.50 22.27
CA PRO A 58 -15.00 8.95 23.58
C PRO A 58 -16.20 8.01 23.57
N THR A 59 -16.89 7.90 22.44
CA THR A 59 -18.03 6.97 22.28
C THR A 59 -17.58 5.60 21.80
N CYS A 60 -16.29 5.41 21.54
CA CYS A 60 -15.71 4.18 21.01
C CYS A 60 -15.00 3.37 22.10
N ASP A 61 -14.95 2.07 21.90
CA ASP A 61 -14.28 1.13 22.79
C ASP A 61 -12.76 1.09 22.52
N ALA A 62 -12.36 1.36 21.28
CA ALA A 62 -10.99 1.28 20.82
C ALA A 62 -10.64 2.40 19.85
N ILE A 63 -9.33 2.69 19.75
CA ILE A 63 -8.74 3.52 18.70
C ILE A 63 -7.87 2.64 17.78
N ALA A 64 -8.08 2.75 16.46
CA ALA A 64 -7.30 2.04 15.44
C ALA A 64 -6.38 3.03 14.72
N LEU A 65 -5.08 2.87 14.92
CA LEU A 65 -4.03 3.75 14.40
C LEU A 65 -3.57 3.27 13.02
N MET A 66 -3.79 4.09 11.99
CA MET A 66 -3.35 3.82 10.62
C MET A 66 -1.84 3.99 10.47
N PRO A 67 -1.20 3.33 9.49
CA PRO A 67 0.22 3.56 9.17
C PRO A 67 0.55 5.05 9.01
N GLY A 68 1.64 5.49 9.61
CA GLY A 68 2.08 6.89 9.57
C GLY A 68 1.42 7.82 10.58
N TRP A 69 0.60 7.30 11.50
CA TRP A 69 -0.03 8.06 12.58
C TRP A 69 0.98 8.83 13.44
N GLU A 70 2.21 8.32 13.55
CA GLU A 70 3.29 8.93 14.34
C GLU A 70 3.67 10.34 13.86
N ARG A 71 3.33 10.67 12.62
CA ARG A 71 3.57 11.99 12.00
C ARG A 71 2.37 12.92 12.08
N SER A 72 1.22 12.44 12.56
CA SER A 72 -0.02 13.19 12.65
C SER A 72 -0.20 13.82 14.02
N LYS A 73 -0.22 15.16 14.08
CA LYS A 73 -0.51 15.88 15.33
C LYS A 73 -1.92 15.55 15.88
N GLY A 74 -2.90 15.38 15.00
CA GLY A 74 -4.26 14.98 15.37
C GLY A 74 -4.27 13.60 16.00
N ALA A 75 -3.66 12.60 15.34
CA ALA A 75 -3.61 11.24 15.85
C ALA A 75 -2.88 11.12 17.20
N HIS A 76 -1.86 11.93 17.46
CA HIS A 76 -1.22 11.99 18.78
C HIS A 76 -2.17 12.49 19.87
N LEU A 77 -3.00 13.51 19.58
CA LEU A 77 -3.99 14.02 20.53
C LEU A 77 -5.08 12.98 20.77
N GLU A 78 -5.58 12.35 19.72
CA GLU A 78 -6.59 11.29 19.79
C GLU A 78 -6.09 10.11 20.60
N LEU A 79 -4.87 9.65 20.34
CA LEU A 79 -4.24 8.57 21.11
C LEU A 79 -4.06 8.94 22.59
N HIS A 80 -3.65 10.20 22.87
CA HIS A 80 -3.52 10.67 24.24
C HIS A 80 -4.87 10.59 24.98
N VAL A 81 -5.95 11.04 24.34
CA VAL A 81 -7.30 10.97 24.90
C VAL A 81 -7.73 9.51 25.08
N ALA A 82 -7.55 8.67 24.07
CA ALA A 82 -7.86 7.25 24.13
C ALA A 82 -7.16 6.55 25.32
N HIS A 83 -5.89 6.80 25.53
CA HIS A 83 -5.16 6.30 26.70
C HIS A 83 -5.75 6.77 28.02
N ARG A 84 -6.17 8.05 28.13
CA ARG A 84 -6.77 8.59 29.34
C ARG A 84 -8.15 8.01 29.63
N LEU A 85 -8.85 7.60 28.58
CA LEU A 85 -10.17 6.97 28.68
C LEU A 85 -10.09 5.45 28.85
N GLY A 86 -8.89 4.84 28.84
CA GLY A 86 -8.70 3.39 28.97
C GLY A 86 -9.17 2.60 27.76
N MET A 87 -9.20 3.25 26.57
CA MET A 87 -9.59 2.58 25.33
C MET A 87 -8.54 1.58 24.88
N GLU A 88 -8.95 0.52 24.19
CA GLU A 88 -8.04 -0.39 23.52
C GLU A 88 -7.32 0.30 22.37
N VAL A 89 -6.02 0.04 22.18
CA VAL A 89 -5.22 0.60 21.09
C VAL A 89 -4.86 -0.48 20.09
N MET A 90 -5.34 -0.31 18.85
CA MET A 90 -5.07 -1.20 17.73
C MET A 90 -4.08 -0.51 16.77
N HIS A 91 -2.96 -1.15 16.46
CA HIS A 91 -2.04 -0.69 15.43
C HIS A 91 -2.35 -1.39 14.10
N LEU A 92 -2.85 -0.62 13.12
CA LEU A 92 -3.12 -1.13 11.79
C LEU A 92 -1.82 -1.19 10.99
N GLN A 93 -1.52 -2.36 10.45
CA GLN A 93 -0.36 -2.55 9.57
C GLN A 93 -0.83 -3.05 8.21
N PHE A 94 -0.17 -2.56 7.15
CA PHE A 94 -0.37 -3.10 5.83
C PHE A 94 0.25 -4.49 5.76
N ASP A 95 -0.58 -5.51 5.71
CA ASP A 95 -0.15 -6.89 5.50
C ASP A 95 -0.16 -7.19 3.99
N LEU A 96 1.02 -7.16 3.38
CA LEU A 96 1.20 -7.45 1.96
C LEU A 96 0.79 -8.89 1.64
N ALA A 97 1.08 -9.85 2.51
CA ALA A 97 0.72 -11.24 2.28
C ALA A 97 -0.81 -11.42 2.26
N ALA A 98 -1.52 -10.80 3.20
CA ALA A 98 -2.99 -10.80 3.18
C ALA A 98 -3.56 -10.07 1.95
N HIS A 99 -2.91 -8.99 1.48
CA HIS A 99 -3.28 -8.33 0.23
C HIS A 99 -3.12 -9.27 -0.97
N LEU A 100 -2.00 -9.94 -1.09
CA LEU A 100 -1.70 -10.88 -2.19
C LEU A 100 -2.67 -12.07 -2.21
N ARG A 101 -3.09 -12.59 -1.05
CA ARG A 101 -4.12 -13.65 -0.99
C ARG A 101 -5.45 -13.17 -1.59
N ARG A 102 -5.90 -11.96 -1.27
CA ARG A 102 -7.11 -11.39 -1.86
C ARG A 102 -6.97 -11.11 -3.35
N GLN A 103 -5.78 -10.66 -3.77
CA GLN A 103 -5.50 -10.37 -5.16
C GLN A 103 -5.61 -11.63 -6.03
N ILE A 104 -5.03 -12.75 -5.62
CA ILE A 104 -5.13 -14.00 -6.39
C ILE A 104 -6.56 -14.54 -6.44
N GLU A 105 -7.32 -14.45 -5.35
CA GLU A 105 -8.73 -14.84 -5.32
C GLU A 105 -9.57 -14.02 -6.31
N PHE A 106 -9.37 -12.69 -6.31
CA PHE A 106 -10.02 -11.80 -7.27
C PHE A 106 -9.60 -12.14 -8.70
N SER A 107 -8.30 -12.29 -8.95
CA SER A 107 -7.74 -12.53 -10.28
C SER A 107 -8.23 -13.86 -10.87
N VAL A 108 -8.23 -14.94 -10.10
CA VAL A 108 -8.73 -16.26 -10.54
C VAL A 108 -10.23 -16.20 -10.85
N ARG A 109 -11.02 -15.56 -10.01
CA ARG A 109 -12.46 -15.41 -10.21
C ARG A 109 -12.80 -14.57 -11.44
N THR A 110 -12.02 -13.51 -11.72
CA THR A 110 -12.32 -12.55 -12.79
C THR A 110 -11.74 -12.95 -14.13
N PHE A 111 -10.51 -13.45 -14.14
CA PHE A 111 -9.75 -13.74 -15.36
C PHE A 111 -9.54 -15.23 -15.62
N GLY A 112 -10.07 -16.09 -14.76
CA GLY A 112 -9.96 -17.55 -14.84
C GLY A 112 -8.65 -18.09 -14.27
N PRO A 113 -8.56 -19.43 -14.10
CA PRO A 113 -7.39 -20.12 -13.55
C PRO A 113 -6.22 -20.19 -14.55
N GLY A 114 -5.06 -20.65 -14.05
CA GLY A 114 -3.85 -20.91 -14.82
C GLY A 114 -2.86 -19.76 -14.81
N ALA A 115 -1.68 -19.99 -15.35
CA ALA A 115 -0.55 -19.07 -15.31
C ALA A 115 -0.79 -17.76 -16.08
N ARG A 116 -1.47 -17.80 -17.25
CA ARG A 116 -1.83 -16.65 -18.08
C ARG A 116 -0.65 -15.69 -18.38
N THR A 117 0.57 -16.18 -18.35
CA THR A 117 1.79 -15.35 -18.45
C THR A 117 1.79 -14.42 -19.65
N ALA A 118 1.40 -14.93 -20.84
CA ALA A 118 1.37 -14.11 -22.05
C ALA A 118 0.36 -12.95 -21.94
N ALA A 119 -0.85 -13.22 -21.38
CA ALA A 119 -1.88 -12.20 -21.20
C ALA A 119 -1.46 -11.15 -20.17
N VAL A 120 -0.85 -11.56 -19.07
CA VAL A 120 -0.32 -10.62 -18.05
C VAL A 120 0.79 -9.76 -18.65
N CYS A 121 1.73 -10.33 -19.39
CA CYS A 121 2.79 -9.57 -20.06
C CYS A 121 2.23 -8.60 -21.12
N ASP A 122 1.19 -8.99 -21.85
CA ASP A 122 0.54 -8.10 -22.81
C ASP A 122 -0.13 -6.91 -22.11
N HIS A 123 -0.79 -7.16 -20.98
CA HIS A 123 -1.40 -6.09 -20.19
C HIS A 123 -0.32 -5.14 -19.61
N ILE A 124 0.74 -5.67 -19.01
CA ILE A 124 1.86 -4.85 -18.52
C ILE A 124 2.43 -3.95 -19.63
N ARG A 125 2.55 -4.43 -20.89
CA ARG A 125 3.01 -3.58 -21.99
C ARG A 125 2.08 -2.42 -22.27
N LYS A 126 0.77 -2.58 -22.13
CA LYS A 126 -0.22 -1.50 -22.29
C LYS A 126 -0.08 -0.48 -21.18
N GLU A 127 -0.02 -0.93 -19.93
CA GLU A 127 0.17 -0.05 -18.76
C GLU A 127 1.48 0.75 -18.85
N LEU A 128 2.56 0.14 -19.36
CA LEU A 128 3.82 0.87 -19.57
C LEU A 128 3.70 2.01 -20.61
N VAL A 129 2.81 1.90 -21.58
CA VAL A 129 2.51 3.01 -22.50
C VAL A 129 1.76 4.11 -21.74
N GLU A 130 0.78 3.77 -20.92
CA GLU A 130 0.00 4.72 -20.11
C GLU A 130 0.89 5.42 -19.08
N VAL A 131 1.85 4.72 -18.47
CA VAL A 131 2.89 5.32 -17.61
C VAL A 131 3.67 6.41 -18.37
N LEU A 132 4.09 6.15 -19.61
CA LEU A 132 4.83 7.11 -20.42
C LEU A 132 3.96 8.32 -20.83
N GLU A 133 2.72 8.07 -21.25
CA GLU A 133 1.77 9.10 -21.68
C GLU A 133 1.33 10.00 -20.53
N SER A 134 1.20 9.45 -19.31
CA SER A 134 0.85 10.21 -18.09
C SER A 134 2.03 10.96 -17.47
N GLY A 135 3.25 10.82 -18.01
CA GLY A 135 4.45 11.39 -17.40
C GLY A 135 4.86 10.70 -16.08
N GLY A 136 4.52 9.43 -15.92
CA GLY A 136 4.91 8.62 -14.76
C GLY A 136 3.95 8.75 -13.57
N SER A 137 2.65 8.84 -13.81
CA SER A 137 1.66 8.95 -12.73
C SER A 137 1.73 7.73 -11.77
N MET A 138 1.48 7.97 -10.49
CA MET A 138 1.45 6.91 -9.47
C MET A 138 0.34 5.90 -9.75
N ALA A 139 -0.77 6.30 -10.35
CA ALA A 139 -1.89 5.42 -10.70
C ALA A 139 -1.41 4.33 -11.68
N GLU A 140 -0.82 4.74 -12.80
CA GLU A 140 -0.34 3.82 -13.84
C GLU A 140 0.78 2.90 -13.32
N TRP A 141 1.71 3.44 -12.53
CA TRP A 141 2.71 2.60 -11.86
C TRP A 141 2.10 1.57 -10.91
N THR A 142 0.97 1.91 -10.27
CA THR A 142 0.26 0.97 -9.38
C THR A 142 -0.34 -0.17 -10.18
N ASP A 143 -0.86 0.07 -11.39
CA ASP A 143 -1.40 -0.97 -12.26
C ASP A 143 -0.30 -1.93 -12.73
N VAL A 144 0.87 -1.40 -13.11
CA VAL A 144 2.04 -2.24 -13.42
C VAL A 144 2.44 -3.13 -12.23
N ILE A 145 2.48 -2.57 -11.01
CA ILE A 145 2.83 -3.32 -9.78
C ILE A 145 1.81 -4.44 -9.53
N ILE A 146 0.51 -4.14 -9.61
CA ILE A 146 -0.56 -5.13 -9.39
C ILE A 146 -0.46 -6.26 -10.41
N LEU A 147 -0.24 -5.96 -11.68
CA LEU A 147 -0.09 -6.95 -12.74
C LEU A 147 1.17 -7.81 -12.57
N ALA A 148 2.29 -7.20 -12.18
CA ALA A 148 3.52 -7.96 -11.91
C ALA A 148 3.35 -8.93 -10.75
N LEU A 149 2.69 -8.50 -9.67
CA LEU A 149 2.36 -9.36 -8.53
C LEU A 149 1.36 -10.46 -8.90
N ASP A 150 0.35 -10.17 -9.76
CA ASP A 150 -0.55 -11.19 -10.29
C ASP A 150 0.20 -12.24 -11.08
N GLY A 151 1.10 -11.83 -11.97
CA GLY A 151 1.96 -12.74 -12.72
C GLY A 151 2.79 -13.65 -11.82
N ALA A 152 3.38 -13.10 -10.75
CA ALA A 152 4.14 -13.88 -9.77
C ALA A 152 3.25 -14.87 -9.00
N LEU A 153 2.08 -14.45 -8.53
CA LEU A 153 1.11 -15.33 -7.86
C LEU A 153 0.65 -16.48 -8.75
N ARG A 154 0.47 -16.23 -10.04
CA ARG A 154 0.04 -17.24 -11.03
C ARG A 154 1.11 -18.26 -11.40
N THR A 155 2.35 -18.11 -10.94
CA THR A 155 3.36 -19.19 -11.00
C THR A 155 3.08 -20.31 -9.99
N GLY A 156 2.15 -20.10 -9.05
CA GLY A 156 1.87 -21.00 -7.93
C GLY A 156 2.69 -20.69 -6.67
N ALA A 157 3.48 -19.59 -6.69
CA ALA A 157 4.20 -19.14 -5.50
C ALA A 157 3.24 -18.60 -4.43
N THR A 158 3.55 -18.83 -3.17
CA THR A 158 2.80 -18.24 -2.05
C THR A 158 3.11 -16.76 -1.90
N PRO A 159 2.22 -15.95 -1.29
CA PRO A 159 2.51 -14.56 -0.95
C PRO A 159 3.83 -14.35 -0.23
N GLU A 160 4.16 -15.21 0.72
CA GLU A 160 5.38 -15.16 1.50
C GLU A 160 6.62 -15.40 0.62
N GLN A 161 6.56 -16.41 -0.25
CA GLN A 161 7.64 -16.70 -1.21
C GLN A 161 7.89 -15.53 -2.18
N ILE A 162 6.83 -14.83 -2.60
CA ILE A 162 6.97 -13.63 -3.47
C ILE A 162 7.65 -12.50 -2.70
N ILE A 163 7.22 -12.24 -1.46
CA ILE A 163 7.84 -11.20 -0.60
C ILE A 163 9.31 -11.51 -0.39
N ASP A 164 9.64 -12.74 -0.01
CA ASP A 164 11.03 -13.17 0.22
C ASP A 164 11.87 -13.04 -1.06
N ALA A 165 11.32 -13.41 -2.22
CA ALA A 165 11.99 -13.29 -3.51
C ALA A 165 12.26 -11.81 -3.88
N VAL A 166 11.33 -10.89 -3.61
CA VAL A 166 11.52 -9.45 -3.83
C VAL A 166 12.65 -8.91 -2.95
N VAL A 167 12.63 -9.26 -1.64
CA VAL A 167 13.67 -8.84 -0.69
C VAL A 167 15.03 -9.40 -1.10
N ALA A 168 15.12 -10.69 -1.39
CA ALA A 168 16.36 -11.33 -1.81
C ALA A 168 16.91 -10.73 -3.12
N LYS A 169 16.03 -10.40 -4.08
CA LYS A 169 16.43 -9.77 -5.34
C LYS A 169 16.96 -8.36 -5.12
N GLN A 170 16.32 -7.58 -4.26
CA GLN A 170 16.78 -6.24 -3.91
C GLN A 170 18.17 -6.31 -3.25
N THR A 171 18.34 -7.14 -2.23
CA THR A 171 19.63 -7.37 -1.56
C THR A 171 20.73 -7.77 -2.55
N LYS A 172 20.41 -8.69 -3.48
CA LYS A 172 21.36 -9.07 -4.54
C LYS A 172 21.74 -7.88 -5.43
N ASN A 173 20.78 -7.01 -5.77
CA ASN A 173 21.02 -5.84 -6.60
C ASN A 173 21.89 -4.79 -5.87
N GLU A 174 21.69 -4.59 -4.58
CA GLU A 174 22.50 -3.70 -3.74
C GLU A 174 23.97 -4.14 -3.66
N GLY A 175 24.21 -5.45 -3.67
CA GLY A 175 25.57 -6.01 -3.70
C GLY A 175 26.26 -6.02 -5.06
N ARG A 176 25.57 -5.63 -6.15
CA ARG A 176 26.15 -5.60 -7.50
C ARG A 176 26.93 -4.33 -7.76
N ARG A 177 27.88 -4.42 -8.71
CA ARG A 177 28.57 -3.23 -9.22
C ARG A 177 27.76 -2.60 -10.34
N TRP A 178 27.43 -1.31 -10.18
CA TRP A 178 26.69 -0.52 -11.14
C TRP A 178 27.58 0.57 -11.75
N PRO A 179 27.36 0.94 -13.03
CA PRO A 179 27.98 2.12 -13.62
C PRO A 179 27.59 3.41 -12.88
N ASP A 180 28.41 4.45 -13.01
CA ASP A 180 28.04 5.77 -12.52
C ASP A 180 26.87 6.32 -13.35
N TRP A 181 25.72 6.52 -12.70
CA TRP A 181 24.50 7.02 -13.32
C TRP A 181 24.69 8.39 -14.01
N ARG A 182 25.67 9.20 -13.56
CA ARG A 182 25.98 10.52 -14.14
C ARG A 182 26.56 10.42 -15.56
N THR A 183 27.11 9.28 -15.91
CA THR A 183 27.71 9.01 -17.23
C THR A 183 26.80 8.19 -18.14
N ALA A 184 25.66 7.73 -17.64
CA ALA A 184 24.71 6.93 -18.38
C ALA A 184 23.73 7.84 -19.15
N ASP A 185 23.17 7.30 -20.24
CA ASP A 185 22.07 7.93 -20.96
C ASP A 185 20.81 7.90 -20.07
N PRO A 186 20.20 9.06 -19.73
CA PRO A 186 19.07 9.12 -18.82
C PRO A 186 17.81 8.38 -19.32
N ASP A 187 17.70 8.19 -20.65
CA ASP A 187 16.55 7.54 -21.27
C ASP A 187 16.76 6.03 -21.48
N LYS A 188 17.88 5.48 -20.99
CA LYS A 188 18.21 4.06 -21.12
C LYS A 188 18.37 3.37 -19.77
N ALA A 189 18.01 2.10 -19.75
CA ALA A 189 18.24 1.26 -18.57
C ALA A 189 19.74 1.12 -18.29
N ILE A 190 20.14 1.34 -17.04
CA ILE A 190 21.47 1.07 -16.56
C ILE A 190 21.56 -0.39 -16.15
N GLU A 191 22.40 -1.17 -16.81
CA GLU A 191 22.65 -2.56 -16.47
C GLU A 191 23.86 -2.70 -15.53
N HIS A 192 23.80 -3.67 -14.61
CA HIS A 192 24.94 -3.97 -13.74
C HIS A 192 26.11 -4.55 -14.55
N VAL A 193 27.33 -4.31 -14.07
CA VAL A 193 28.54 -4.87 -14.67
C VAL A 193 28.55 -6.38 -14.44
N ARG A 194 28.54 -7.18 -15.50
CA ARG A 194 28.68 -8.63 -15.44
C ARG A 194 30.16 -8.99 -15.35
N ASP A 195 30.56 -9.74 -14.33
CA ASP A 195 31.89 -10.34 -14.31
C ASP A 195 31.96 -11.44 -15.38
N ALA A 196 33.11 -11.61 -16.02
CA ALA A 196 33.30 -12.49 -17.19
C ALA A 196 32.96 -13.99 -16.95
N GLU A 197 32.67 -14.40 -15.74
CA GLU A 197 32.34 -15.80 -15.36
C GLU A 197 30.83 -16.12 -15.32
N GLU A 198 29.92 -15.12 -15.39
CA GLU A 198 28.47 -15.37 -15.38
C GLU A 198 27.87 -15.64 -16.79
N GLY A 199 28.68 -15.76 -17.83
CA GLY A 199 28.29 -15.76 -19.23
C GLY A 199 28.37 -17.09 -19.97
N SER A 200 28.21 -18.27 -19.31
CA SER A 200 28.04 -19.54 -20.05
C SER A 200 26.70 -20.19 -19.69
N PRO A 201 25.71 -20.19 -20.61
CA PRO A 201 24.57 -21.06 -20.46
C PRO A 201 25.02 -22.51 -20.77
N ALA A 202 24.82 -23.40 -19.81
CA ALA A 202 24.88 -24.86 -20.06
C ALA A 202 23.61 -25.34 -20.74
#